data_aa6bc4fbf769fbb87db3df116dc472be
#
_entry.id   aa6bc4fbf769fbb87db3df116dc472be
#
_cell.length_a   1.000
_cell.length_b   1.000
_cell.length_c   1.000
_cell.angle_alpha   90.00
_cell.angle_beta   90.00
_cell.angle_gamma   90.00
#
_symmetry.space_group_name_H-M   'P 1'
#
loop_
_entity.id
_entity.type
_entity.pdbx_description
1 polymer ?
#
loop_
_entity_poly.entity_id
_entity_poly.type
_entity_poly.pdbx_seq_one_letter_code
_entity_poly.pdbx_strand_id
1 'polypeptide(L)'
;MSKQVTRRPTKQVRRQERRDEQLRREAERQRAARNRRVALVSMIAAIVIIVAASVFYYVYNRNQSQGQNQNHTEAVFNPSYPPVDNIYCDQLEQSAFHVHAHLTIYIDGKQVPVAQGVGIAPDQQGQNISCYYWLHTHDTTGVVHIESPAGDSYILGNFFDIWGDQFQQLNYPSQLDLTSGWHAYVNGKPYNGDFHKIPLVAHTVITLAYNSPNVKPDTTYNWNGL
;
A
#
# COMPACT_ATOMS: atom_id res chain seq x y z
N MET A 1 -60.81 -44.36 -45.11
CA MET A 1 -60.17 -43.02 -45.14
C MET A 1 -61.20 -41.96 -44.70
N SER A 2 -61.15 -41.55 -43.42
CA SER A 2 -62.14 -40.60 -42.90
C SER A 2 -61.51 -39.19 -43.05
N LYS A 3 -62.20 -38.32 -43.84
CA LYS A 3 -61.79 -36.91 -44.01
C LYS A 3 -62.25 -36.12 -42.77
N GLN A 4 -61.32 -35.68 -41.92
CA GLN A 4 -61.64 -34.70 -40.89
C GLN A 4 -61.96 -33.35 -41.54
N VAL A 5 -63.19 -32.94 -41.40
CA VAL A 5 -63.69 -31.61 -41.81
C VAL A 5 -63.33 -30.63 -40.73
N THR A 6 -62.23 -29.83 -40.88
CA THR A 6 -61.87 -28.71 -40.00
C THR A 6 -62.87 -27.57 -40.19
N ARG A 7 -63.83 -27.42 -39.25
CA ARG A 7 -64.79 -26.28 -39.24
C ARG A 7 -64.03 -24.97 -38.96
N ARG A 8 -64.14 -24.00 -39.81
CA ARG A 8 -63.60 -22.66 -39.62
C ARG A 8 -64.21 -22.02 -38.36
N PRO A 9 -63.38 -21.44 -37.44
CA PRO A 9 -63.90 -20.83 -36.22
C PRO A 9 -64.84 -19.66 -36.54
N THR A 10 -65.87 -19.52 -35.74
CA THR A 10 -66.88 -18.45 -35.90
C THR A 10 -66.27 -17.07 -35.61
N LYS A 11 -66.90 -15.97 -36.14
CA LYS A 11 -66.40 -14.60 -35.88
C LYS A 11 -66.32 -14.27 -34.39
N GLN A 12 -67.15 -14.84 -33.54
CA GLN A 12 -67.16 -14.66 -32.10
C GLN A 12 -65.93 -15.31 -31.48
N VAL A 13 -65.57 -16.53 -31.82
CA VAL A 13 -64.40 -17.25 -31.34
C VAL A 13 -63.07 -16.45 -31.65
N ARG A 14 -62.95 -15.97 -32.91
CA ARG A 14 -61.80 -15.14 -33.31
C ARG A 14 -61.68 -13.81 -32.55
N ARG A 15 -62.82 -13.19 -32.18
CA ARG A 15 -62.80 -11.96 -31.35
C ARG A 15 -62.39 -12.26 -29.94
N GLN A 16 -62.76 -13.39 -29.37
CA GLN A 16 -62.44 -13.82 -28.06
C GLN A 16 -60.91 -14.16 -27.97
N GLU A 17 -60.44 -14.93 -28.94
CA GLU A 17 -58.95 -15.23 -29.04
C GLU A 17 -58.08 -13.96 -29.12
N ARG A 18 -58.51 -12.96 -29.92
CA ARG A 18 -57.77 -11.68 -29.98
C ARG A 18 -57.78 -10.89 -28.68
N ARG A 19 -58.90 -10.92 -27.94
CA ARG A 19 -58.98 -10.28 -26.61
C ARG A 19 -58.10 -10.99 -25.61
N ASP A 20 -58.10 -12.31 -25.58
CA ASP A 20 -57.28 -13.11 -24.67
C ASP A 20 -55.79 -12.93 -24.98
N GLU A 21 -55.46 -12.84 -26.27
CA GLU A 21 -54.08 -12.54 -26.68
C GLU A 21 -53.63 -11.12 -26.26
N GLN A 22 -54.51 -10.12 -26.39
CA GLN A 22 -54.22 -8.76 -25.92
C GLN A 22 -54.01 -8.71 -24.39
N LEU A 23 -54.87 -9.36 -23.62
CA LEU A 23 -54.76 -9.44 -22.16
C LEU A 23 -53.46 -10.15 -21.74
N ARG A 24 -53.06 -11.23 -22.41
CA ARG A 24 -51.79 -11.90 -22.17
C ARG A 24 -50.60 -10.98 -22.44
N ARG A 25 -50.59 -10.28 -23.57
CA ARG A 25 -49.52 -9.33 -23.91
C ARG A 25 -49.45 -8.16 -22.93
N GLU A 26 -50.57 -7.66 -22.44
CA GLU A 26 -50.62 -6.62 -21.42
C GLU A 26 -50.09 -7.12 -20.08
N ALA A 27 -50.48 -8.32 -19.65
CA ALA A 27 -49.99 -8.95 -18.43
C ALA A 27 -48.47 -9.21 -18.48
N GLU A 28 -47.95 -9.65 -19.64
CA GLU A 28 -46.50 -9.82 -19.85
C GLU A 28 -45.73 -8.50 -19.78
N ARG A 29 -46.28 -7.43 -20.41
CA ARG A 29 -45.67 -6.08 -20.31
C ARG A 29 -45.65 -5.56 -18.89
N GLN A 30 -46.74 -5.75 -18.14
CA GLN A 30 -46.80 -5.35 -16.73
C GLN A 30 -45.81 -6.12 -15.86
N ARG A 31 -45.68 -7.44 -16.07
CA ARG A 31 -44.70 -8.28 -15.38
C ARG A 31 -43.26 -7.84 -15.72
N ALA A 32 -42.99 -7.59 -17.01
CA ALA A 32 -41.65 -7.10 -17.43
C ALA A 32 -41.31 -5.72 -16.83
N ALA A 33 -42.30 -4.80 -16.82
CA ALA A 33 -42.14 -3.48 -16.21
C ALA A 33 -41.88 -3.57 -14.69
N ARG A 34 -42.61 -4.45 -13.98
CA ARG A 34 -42.43 -4.70 -12.56
C ARG A 34 -41.05 -5.29 -12.28
N ASN A 35 -40.63 -6.29 -13.07
CA ASN A 35 -39.32 -6.92 -12.89
C ASN A 35 -38.16 -5.93 -13.14
N ARG A 36 -38.29 -5.05 -14.15
CA ARG A 36 -37.31 -3.97 -14.39
C ARG A 36 -37.22 -3.00 -13.20
N ARG A 37 -38.34 -2.59 -12.61
CA ARG A 37 -38.35 -1.73 -11.42
C ARG A 37 -37.70 -2.41 -10.23
N VAL A 38 -38.04 -3.68 -9.97
CA VAL A 38 -37.40 -4.45 -8.88
C VAL A 38 -35.88 -4.58 -9.11
N ALA A 39 -35.47 -4.90 -10.34
CA ALA A 39 -34.05 -5.00 -10.67
C ALA A 39 -33.28 -3.67 -10.45
N LEU A 40 -33.90 -2.54 -10.87
CA LEU A 40 -33.31 -1.20 -10.65
C LEU A 40 -33.19 -0.87 -9.16
N VAL A 41 -34.24 -1.12 -8.37
CA VAL A 41 -34.23 -0.88 -6.92
C VAL A 41 -33.18 -1.76 -6.23
N SER A 42 -33.06 -3.04 -6.61
CA SER A 42 -32.07 -3.96 -6.07
C SER A 42 -30.63 -3.52 -6.41
N MET A 43 -30.42 -3.03 -7.63
CA MET A 43 -29.11 -2.53 -8.05
C MET A 43 -28.71 -1.27 -7.27
N ILE A 44 -29.63 -0.32 -7.07
CA ILE A 44 -29.40 0.89 -6.28
C ILE A 44 -29.09 0.51 -4.83
N ALA A 45 -29.87 -0.42 -4.24
CA ALA A 45 -29.63 -0.89 -2.88
C ALA A 45 -28.23 -1.54 -2.73
N ALA A 46 -27.82 -2.34 -3.70
CA ALA A 46 -26.48 -2.95 -3.71
C ALA A 46 -25.36 -1.89 -3.76
N ILE A 47 -25.50 -0.86 -4.61
CA ILE A 47 -24.54 0.25 -4.69
C ILE A 47 -24.46 1.01 -3.37
N VAL A 48 -25.59 1.30 -2.73
CA VAL A 48 -25.62 1.99 -1.43
C VAL A 48 -24.90 1.17 -0.35
N ILE A 49 -25.11 -0.15 -0.34
CA ILE A 49 -24.42 -1.05 0.61
C ILE A 49 -22.89 -1.05 0.38
N ILE A 50 -22.46 -1.11 -0.88
CA ILE A 50 -21.03 -1.08 -1.23
C ILE A 50 -20.40 0.25 -0.80
N VAL A 51 -21.05 1.38 -1.07
CA VAL A 51 -20.57 2.70 -0.66
C VAL A 51 -20.52 2.81 0.87
N ALA A 52 -21.56 2.36 1.56
CA ALA A 52 -21.58 2.38 3.02
C ALA A 52 -20.48 1.49 3.63
N ALA A 53 -20.26 0.29 3.08
CA ALA A 53 -19.19 -0.60 3.50
C ALA A 53 -17.80 0.01 3.23
N SER A 54 -17.61 0.68 2.09
CA SER A 54 -16.35 1.35 1.74
C SER A 54 -16.07 2.54 2.68
N VAL A 55 -17.07 3.34 2.99
CA VAL A 55 -16.96 4.45 3.95
C VAL A 55 -16.68 3.92 5.35
N PHE A 56 -17.39 2.86 5.77
CA PHE A 56 -17.16 2.21 7.06
C PHE A 56 -15.74 1.66 7.16
N TYR A 57 -15.27 0.95 6.13
CA TYR A 57 -13.91 0.43 6.06
C TYR A 57 -12.86 1.55 6.12
N TYR A 58 -13.09 2.64 5.36
CA TYR A 58 -12.20 3.81 5.38
C TYR A 58 -12.16 4.49 6.76
N VAL A 59 -13.32 4.72 7.39
CA VAL A 59 -13.41 5.31 8.74
C VAL A 59 -12.83 4.36 9.79
N TYR A 60 -13.09 3.07 9.68
CA TYR A 60 -12.54 2.05 10.58
C TYR A 60 -11.01 2.01 10.52
N ASN A 61 -10.43 1.97 9.31
CA ASN A 61 -8.97 2.02 9.15
C ASN A 61 -8.37 3.35 9.61
N ARG A 62 -9.05 4.48 9.33
CA ARG A 62 -8.60 5.79 9.81
C ARG A 62 -8.64 5.90 11.34
N ASN A 63 -9.65 5.33 11.99
CA ASN A 63 -9.74 5.31 13.45
C ASN A 63 -8.72 4.35 14.07
N GLN A 64 -8.36 3.25 13.42
CA GLN A 64 -7.25 2.40 13.89
C GLN A 64 -5.91 3.13 13.81
N SER A 65 -5.66 3.88 12.74
CA SER A 65 -4.45 4.71 12.62
C SER A 65 -4.38 5.84 13.68
N GLN A 66 -5.53 6.34 14.14
CA GLN A 66 -5.58 7.34 15.21
C GLN A 66 -5.59 6.73 16.63
N GLY A 67 -6.05 5.49 16.79
CA GLY A 67 -6.07 4.79 18.08
C GLY A 67 -4.71 4.24 18.49
N GLN A 68 -3.79 4.04 17.57
CA GLN A 68 -2.43 3.56 17.86
C GLN A 68 -1.52 4.67 18.41
N ASN A 69 -1.86 5.95 18.19
CA ASN A 69 -1.12 7.08 18.76
C ASN A 69 -1.34 7.30 20.28
N GLN A 70 -2.14 6.49 20.98
CA GLN A 70 -2.44 6.70 22.39
C GLN A 70 -1.87 5.66 23.36
N ASN A 71 -1.15 4.64 22.87
CA ASN A 71 -0.47 3.66 23.72
C ASN A 71 1.06 3.76 23.72
N HIS A 72 1.62 4.88 23.22
CA HIS A 72 2.97 5.23 23.63
C HIS A 72 2.90 5.59 25.12
N THR A 73 3.16 4.65 26.02
CA THR A 73 3.73 4.97 27.32
C THR A 73 4.76 6.04 27.01
N GLU A 74 4.55 7.25 27.56
CA GLU A 74 5.32 8.46 27.29
C GLU A 74 6.72 8.11 26.79
N ALA A 75 6.89 8.00 25.46
CA ALA A 75 8.21 7.91 24.87
C ALA A 75 8.91 9.13 25.41
N VAL A 76 9.99 8.93 26.14
CA VAL A 76 10.76 10.04 26.69
C VAL A 76 11.24 10.80 25.45
N PHE A 77 10.46 11.79 25.07
CA PHE A 77 10.71 12.61 23.90
C PHE A 77 12.10 13.20 24.04
N ASN A 78 13.01 12.74 23.20
CA ASN A 78 14.34 13.35 23.13
C ASN A 78 14.23 14.60 22.25
N PRO A 79 14.26 15.82 22.82
CA PRO A 79 14.10 17.05 22.04
C PRO A 79 15.20 17.25 21.00
N SER A 80 16.33 16.55 21.12
CA SER A 80 17.43 16.59 20.16
C SER A 80 17.19 15.72 18.92
N TYR A 81 16.25 14.78 19.01
CA TYR A 81 15.90 13.85 17.94
C TYR A 81 14.36 13.78 17.78
N PRO A 82 13.76 14.84 17.22
CA PRO A 82 12.31 14.91 17.02
C PRO A 82 11.85 13.83 16.04
N PRO A 83 10.57 13.45 16.07
CA PRO A 83 10.02 12.54 15.07
C PRO A 83 10.21 13.06 13.65
N VAL A 84 10.59 12.17 12.74
CA VAL A 84 10.67 12.40 11.29
C VAL A 84 9.55 11.59 10.65
N ASP A 85 8.67 12.20 9.87
CA ASP A 85 7.50 11.53 9.23
C ASP A 85 6.62 10.74 10.19
N ASN A 86 6.46 11.19 11.43
CA ASN A 86 5.81 10.48 12.54
C ASN A 86 6.54 9.18 12.97
N ILE A 87 7.79 8.99 12.58
CA ILE A 87 8.66 7.92 13.06
C ILE A 87 9.42 8.47 14.26
N TYR A 88 9.24 7.81 15.39
CA TYR A 88 9.79 8.24 16.66
C TYR A 88 11.19 7.64 16.90
N CYS A 89 11.96 8.33 17.74
CA CYS A 89 13.21 7.84 18.28
C CYS A 89 12.96 7.32 19.69
N ASP A 90 12.83 6.01 19.85
CA ASP A 90 12.54 5.35 21.13
C ASP A 90 13.81 4.93 21.86
N GLN A 91 13.77 4.87 23.19
CA GLN A 91 14.96 4.50 24.01
C GLN A 91 15.46 3.08 23.73
N LEU A 92 14.58 2.20 23.26
CA LEU A 92 14.88 0.81 22.94
C LEU A 92 14.35 0.48 21.55
N GLU A 93 15.00 -0.44 20.88
CA GLU A 93 14.48 -1.06 19.66
C GLU A 93 13.15 -1.73 19.90
N GLN A 94 12.23 -1.59 18.94
CA GLN A 94 10.91 -2.16 19.02
C GLN A 94 10.90 -3.57 18.46
N SER A 95 10.30 -4.52 19.17
CA SER A 95 10.26 -5.92 18.76
C SER A 95 8.89 -6.40 18.28
N ALA A 96 7.84 -5.57 18.40
CA ALA A 96 6.49 -5.95 18.03
C ALA A 96 6.33 -6.13 16.51
N PHE A 97 6.99 -5.28 15.74
CA PHE A 97 7.15 -5.43 14.30
C PHE A 97 8.63 -5.27 13.98
N HIS A 98 9.26 -6.33 13.46
CA HIS A 98 10.70 -6.37 13.18
C HIS A 98 10.94 -7.09 11.85
N VAL A 99 11.33 -6.34 10.83
CA VAL A 99 11.66 -6.85 9.51
C VAL A 99 12.86 -6.11 8.93
N HIS A 100 13.46 -6.64 7.88
CA HIS A 100 14.66 -6.10 7.26
C HIS A 100 14.45 -5.91 5.77
N ALA A 101 15.03 -4.82 5.23
CA ALA A 101 15.20 -4.59 3.80
C ALA A 101 16.68 -4.36 3.50
N HIS A 102 17.13 -4.63 2.28
CA HIS A 102 18.49 -4.39 1.86
C HIS A 102 18.55 -3.31 0.78
N LEU A 103 19.44 -2.33 0.96
CA LEU A 103 19.64 -1.20 0.08
C LEU A 103 21.08 -1.14 -0.42
N THR A 104 21.24 -1.16 -1.75
CA THR A 104 22.51 -0.88 -2.42
C THR A 104 22.38 0.40 -3.24
N ILE A 105 23.32 1.31 -3.09
CA ILE A 105 23.34 2.61 -3.78
C ILE A 105 24.57 2.69 -4.69
N TYR A 106 24.37 3.08 -5.94
CA TYR A 106 25.43 3.40 -6.88
C TYR A 106 25.29 4.85 -7.35
N ILE A 107 26.41 5.59 -7.34
CA ILE A 107 26.50 6.96 -7.84
C ILE A 107 27.70 7.02 -8.80
N ASP A 108 27.48 7.47 -10.04
CA ASP A 108 28.49 7.58 -11.09
C ASP A 108 29.31 6.28 -11.29
N GLY A 109 28.59 5.13 -11.26
CA GLY A 109 29.14 3.80 -11.46
C GLY A 109 29.88 3.21 -10.24
N LYS A 110 29.90 3.89 -9.10
CA LYS A 110 30.56 3.42 -7.87
C LYS A 110 29.50 3.12 -6.80
N GLN A 111 29.68 2.01 -6.08
CA GLN A 111 28.88 1.72 -4.92
C GLN A 111 29.21 2.69 -3.80
N VAL A 112 28.17 3.29 -3.21
CA VAL A 112 28.23 4.15 -2.04
C VAL A 112 27.66 3.37 -0.86
N PRO A 113 28.40 3.22 0.25
CA PRO A 113 27.89 2.48 1.39
C PRO A 113 26.73 3.23 2.05
N VAL A 114 25.72 2.49 2.47
CA VAL A 114 24.76 2.98 3.45
C VAL A 114 25.48 3.10 4.78
N ALA A 115 25.43 4.27 5.41
CA ALA A 115 26.24 4.49 6.60
C ALA A 115 25.76 3.65 7.79
N GLN A 116 26.69 3.21 8.61
CA GLN A 116 26.41 2.64 9.92
C GLN A 116 25.82 3.71 10.84
N GLY A 117 24.83 3.35 11.66
CA GLY A 117 24.28 4.21 12.71
C GLY A 117 23.28 5.25 12.22
N VAL A 118 22.84 5.20 10.96
CA VAL A 118 21.66 5.98 10.55
C VAL A 118 20.49 5.57 11.42
N GLY A 119 19.77 6.55 11.98
CA GLY A 119 18.64 6.28 12.87
C GLY A 119 19.01 5.87 14.30
N ILE A 120 20.31 5.74 14.64
CA ILE A 120 20.77 5.43 15.99
C ILE A 120 21.40 6.69 16.60
N ALA A 121 20.68 7.31 17.51
CA ALA A 121 21.02 8.59 18.09
C ALA A 121 21.96 8.43 19.30
N PRO A 122 23.13 9.07 19.31
CA PRO A 122 23.99 9.09 20.50
C PRO A 122 23.45 10.02 21.60
N ASP A 123 23.90 9.81 22.83
CA ASP A 123 23.69 10.75 23.91
C ASP A 123 24.50 12.04 23.68
N GLN A 124 24.31 13.06 24.51
CA GLN A 124 25.02 14.34 24.40
C GLN A 124 26.54 14.21 24.53
N GLN A 125 27.02 13.16 25.15
CA GLN A 125 28.46 12.87 25.34
C GLN A 125 28.99 12.00 24.20
N GLY A 126 28.14 11.44 23.36
CA GLY A 126 28.51 10.52 22.27
C GLY A 126 29.04 9.16 22.78
N GLN A 127 28.75 8.81 24.04
CA GLN A 127 29.27 7.61 24.69
C GLN A 127 28.27 6.46 24.71
N ASN A 128 26.97 6.78 24.73
CA ASN A 128 25.91 5.79 24.77
C ASN A 128 24.86 6.10 23.67
N ILE A 129 24.01 5.15 23.42
CA ILE A 129 22.85 5.34 22.54
C ILE A 129 21.73 5.96 23.37
N SER A 130 21.18 7.06 22.87
CA SER A 130 20.07 7.79 23.46
C SER A 130 18.72 7.23 23.02
N CYS A 131 18.57 6.97 21.72
CA CYS A 131 17.37 6.40 21.16
C CYS A 131 17.60 5.80 19.76
N TYR A 132 16.64 5.01 19.28
CA TYR A 132 16.60 4.39 17.97
C TYR A 132 15.37 4.86 17.21
N TYR A 133 15.54 5.42 16.03
CA TYR A 133 14.42 5.56 15.11
C TYR A 133 13.95 4.18 14.64
N TRP A 134 12.70 4.04 14.36
CA TRP A 134 12.15 2.75 13.91
C TRP A 134 12.73 2.25 12.58
N LEU A 135 13.40 3.14 11.83
CA LEU A 135 14.18 2.80 10.65
C LEU A 135 15.64 3.17 10.93
N HIS A 136 16.50 2.16 10.94
CA HIS A 136 17.91 2.38 11.29
C HIS A 136 18.84 1.35 10.68
N THR A 137 20.17 1.56 10.81
CA THR A 137 21.22 0.65 10.33
C THR A 137 22.25 0.38 11.42
N HIS A 138 22.67 -0.88 11.58
CA HIS A 138 23.71 -1.26 12.53
C HIS A 138 25.12 -1.29 11.94
N ASP A 139 25.24 -1.43 10.63
CA ASP A 139 26.51 -1.53 9.92
C ASP A 139 26.43 -0.94 8.51
N THR A 140 27.46 -1.18 7.69
CA THR A 140 27.54 -0.67 6.31
C THR A 140 27.13 -1.69 5.25
N THR A 141 26.49 -2.79 5.64
CA THR A 141 26.06 -3.84 4.71
C THR A 141 24.89 -3.41 3.83
N GLY A 142 24.19 -2.36 4.21
CA GLY A 142 22.98 -1.87 3.55
C GLY A 142 21.68 -2.48 4.09
N VAL A 143 21.75 -3.27 5.18
CA VAL A 143 20.57 -3.74 5.88
C VAL A 143 19.92 -2.58 6.62
N VAL A 144 18.67 -2.29 6.25
CA VAL A 144 17.80 -1.35 6.95
C VAL A 144 16.89 -2.16 7.85
N HIS A 145 16.95 -1.90 9.15
CA HIS A 145 16.06 -2.44 10.16
C HIS A 145 14.76 -1.61 10.19
N ILE A 146 13.65 -2.28 10.24
CA ILE A 146 12.31 -1.71 10.39
C ILE A 146 11.74 -2.28 11.68
N GLU A 147 11.85 -1.55 12.75
CA GLU A 147 11.53 -1.98 14.11
C GLU A 147 10.56 -0.99 14.74
N SER A 148 9.28 -1.33 14.78
CA SER A 148 8.23 -0.41 15.22
C SER A 148 7.25 -1.05 16.19
N PRO A 149 6.51 -0.25 16.99
CA PRO A 149 5.51 -0.74 17.93
C PRO A 149 4.34 -1.46 17.25
N ALA A 150 4.08 -1.15 15.98
CA ALA A 150 3.00 -1.75 15.18
C ALA A 150 3.46 -1.89 13.74
N GLY A 151 2.81 -2.81 13.00
CA GLY A 151 3.09 -3.07 11.59
C GLY A 151 2.57 -1.96 10.67
N ASP A 152 3.14 -0.77 10.76
CA ASP A 152 2.88 0.33 9.85
C ASP A 152 3.58 0.11 8.51
N SER A 153 3.16 0.87 7.51
CA SER A 153 3.76 0.82 6.17
C SER A 153 4.81 1.91 6.05
N TYR A 154 6.08 1.51 5.99
CA TYR A 154 7.21 2.42 5.78
C TYR A 154 7.67 2.36 4.33
N ILE A 155 8.20 3.48 3.84
CA ILE A 155 8.76 3.62 2.50
C ILE A 155 10.23 4.07 2.58
N LEU A 156 10.96 3.85 1.51
CA LEU A 156 12.37 4.19 1.44
C LEU A 156 12.65 5.68 1.69
N GLY A 157 11.72 6.56 1.29
CA GLY A 157 11.78 7.98 1.58
C GLY A 157 11.87 8.28 3.08
N ASN A 158 11.09 7.60 3.91
CA ASN A 158 11.16 7.81 5.37
C ASN A 158 12.55 7.52 5.95
N PHE A 159 13.25 6.50 5.42
CA PHE A 159 14.62 6.22 5.83
C PHE A 159 15.60 7.32 5.38
N PHE A 160 15.40 7.86 4.16
CA PHE A 160 16.22 8.96 3.66
C PHE A 160 15.95 10.26 4.40
N ASP A 161 14.71 10.54 4.77
CA ASP A 161 14.36 11.74 5.56
C ASP A 161 15.00 11.66 6.95
N ILE A 162 15.00 10.49 7.61
CA ILE A 162 15.75 10.29 8.86
C ILE A 162 17.24 10.52 8.63
N TRP A 163 17.84 9.94 7.58
CA TRP A 163 19.27 10.07 7.31
C TRP A 163 19.63 11.52 6.97
N GLY A 164 18.89 12.18 6.09
CA GLY A 164 19.14 13.56 5.66
C GLY A 164 18.91 14.60 6.75
N ASP A 165 17.84 14.46 7.53
CA ASP A 165 17.44 15.46 8.52
C ASP A 165 18.22 15.34 9.83
N GLN A 166 18.46 14.11 10.30
CA GLN A 166 19.01 13.88 11.64
C GLN A 166 20.47 13.35 11.63
N PHE A 167 20.88 12.71 10.54
CA PHE A 167 22.17 12.01 10.44
C PHE A 167 22.96 12.39 9.18
N GLN A 168 22.76 13.58 8.64
CA GLN A 168 23.42 14.07 7.41
C GLN A 168 24.96 13.96 7.50
N GLN A 169 25.53 14.15 8.70
CA GLN A 169 26.96 14.01 8.98
C GLN A 169 27.50 12.59 8.74
N LEU A 170 26.63 11.59 8.62
CA LEU A 170 27.00 10.22 8.25
C LEU A 170 27.08 10.05 6.71
N ASN A 171 27.63 11.05 6.01
CA ASN A 171 27.85 11.04 4.57
C ASN A 171 26.57 10.81 3.75
N TYR A 172 25.46 11.47 4.12
CA TYR A 172 24.25 11.45 3.34
C TYR A 172 24.51 11.87 1.88
N PRO A 173 24.21 11.03 0.88
CA PRO A 173 24.40 11.40 -0.51
C PRO A 173 23.32 12.38 -0.98
N SER A 174 23.69 13.64 -1.22
CA SER A 174 22.70 14.67 -1.65
C SER A 174 21.98 14.36 -2.97
N GLN A 175 22.49 13.42 -3.76
CA GLN A 175 21.79 12.91 -4.94
C GLN A 175 20.46 12.24 -4.60
N LEU A 176 20.29 11.71 -3.37
CA LEU A 176 19.04 11.12 -2.91
C LEU A 176 17.87 12.13 -2.86
N ASP A 177 18.18 13.43 -2.79
CA ASP A 177 17.15 14.50 -2.86
C ASP A 177 16.69 14.78 -4.30
N LEU A 178 17.36 14.19 -5.31
CA LEU A 178 17.04 14.43 -6.71
C LEU A 178 15.96 13.45 -7.21
N THR A 179 14.98 13.96 -7.92
CA THR A 179 13.88 13.17 -8.49
C THR A 179 14.20 12.57 -9.87
N SER A 180 15.35 12.90 -10.46
CA SER A 180 15.76 12.46 -11.80
C SER A 180 17.18 11.94 -11.81
N GLY A 181 17.54 11.16 -12.85
CA GLY A 181 18.88 10.56 -12.99
C GLY A 181 19.02 9.20 -12.32
N TRP A 182 17.99 8.73 -11.67
CA TRP A 182 17.96 7.43 -10.99
C TRP A 182 17.36 6.32 -11.84
N HIS A 183 17.97 5.15 -11.75
CA HIS A 183 17.36 3.87 -12.06
C HIS A 183 17.17 3.12 -10.75
N ALA A 184 15.95 2.69 -10.46
CA ALA A 184 15.63 1.94 -9.26
C ALA A 184 15.22 0.50 -9.62
N TYR A 185 15.59 -0.44 -8.77
CA TYR A 185 15.25 -1.85 -8.94
C TYR A 185 14.78 -2.40 -7.60
N VAL A 186 13.76 -3.25 -7.65
CA VAL A 186 13.24 -3.99 -6.49
C VAL A 186 13.31 -5.48 -6.81
N ASN A 187 14.04 -6.23 -5.99
CA ASN A 187 14.30 -7.67 -6.20
C ASN A 187 14.82 -7.96 -7.62
N GLY A 188 15.74 -7.11 -8.12
CA GLY A 188 16.33 -7.19 -9.44
C GLY A 188 15.45 -6.75 -10.60
N LYS A 189 14.22 -6.34 -10.38
CA LYS A 189 13.28 -5.87 -11.41
C LYS A 189 13.24 -4.35 -11.45
N PRO A 190 13.22 -3.72 -12.65
CA PRO A 190 13.09 -2.28 -12.76
C PRO A 190 11.85 -1.76 -12.03
N TYR A 191 12.02 -0.68 -11.28
CA TYR A 191 10.96 0.06 -10.63
C TYR A 191 10.82 1.43 -11.31
N ASN A 192 9.66 1.67 -11.93
CA ASN A 192 9.42 2.86 -12.77
C ASN A 192 8.73 4.00 -12.03
N GLY A 193 8.52 3.86 -10.72
CA GLY A 193 7.94 4.90 -9.88
C GLY A 193 8.99 5.79 -9.23
N ASP A 194 8.54 6.69 -8.39
CA ASP A 194 9.38 7.45 -7.47
C ASP A 194 10.01 6.50 -6.45
N PHE A 195 11.34 6.39 -6.45
CA PHE A 195 12.06 5.42 -5.59
C PHE A 195 11.87 5.70 -4.10
N HIS A 196 11.59 6.93 -3.70
CA HIS A 196 11.25 7.25 -2.31
C HIS A 196 9.99 6.51 -1.84
N LYS A 197 9.10 6.13 -2.76
CA LYS A 197 7.85 5.41 -2.46
C LYS A 197 7.98 3.89 -2.49
N ILE A 198 9.20 3.36 -2.62
CA ILE A 198 9.42 1.91 -2.54
C ILE A 198 9.08 1.44 -1.11
N PRO A 199 8.15 0.47 -0.95
CA PRO A 199 7.80 -0.04 0.37
C PRO A 199 8.97 -0.80 1.00
N LEU A 200 9.25 -0.55 2.28
CA LEU A 200 10.19 -1.30 3.09
C LEU A 200 9.43 -2.48 3.74
N VAL A 201 9.41 -3.61 3.06
CA VAL A 201 8.80 -4.85 3.55
C VAL A 201 9.84 -5.94 3.73
N ALA A 202 9.51 -6.97 4.50
CA ALA A 202 10.42 -8.06 4.82
C ALA A 202 11.15 -8.60 3.59
N HIS A 203 12.47 -8.62 3.67
CA HIS A 203 13.39 -9.17 2.69
C HIS A 203 13.33 -8.53 1.29
N THR A 204 12.90 -7.28 1.23
CA THR A 204 13.00 -6.50 -0.02
C THR A 204 14.45 -6.14 -0.29
N VAL A 205 14.91 -6.41 -1.53
CA VAL A 205 16.24 -6.05 -2.01
C VAL A 205 16.10 -4.88 -2.99
N ILE A 206 16.71 -3.74 -2.65
CA ILE A 206 16.60 -2.49 -3.40
C ILE A 206 17.98 -2.12 -3.96
N THR A 207 18.04 -1.82 -5.24
CA THR A 207 19.24 -1.22 -5.86
C THR A 207 18.86 0.12 -6.46
N LEU A 208 19.55 1.16 -6.04
CA LEU A 208 19.45 2.51 -6.60
C LEU A 208 20.72 2.84 -7.40
N ALA A 209 20.56 3.38 -8.58
CA ALA A 209 21.67 3.68 -9.49
C ALA A 209 21.51 5.08 -10.10
N TYR A 210 22.21 6.08 -9.56
CA TYR A 210 22.25 7.44 -10.06
C TYR A 210 23.36 7.56 -11.10
N ASN A 211 23.03 8.04 -12.29
CA ASN A 211 23.98 8.19 -13.40
C ASN A 211 24.86 6.93 -13.60
N SER A 212 24.27 5.74 -13.42
CA SER A 212 24.95 4.44 -13.39
C SER A 212 24.22 3.40 -14.24
N PRO A 213 24.12 3.60 -15.57
CA PRO A 213 23.24 2.81 -16.45
C PRO A 213 23.67 1.34 -16.61
N ASN A 214 24.91 0.99 -16.28
CA ASN A 214 25.46 -0.36 -16.47
C ASN A 214 25.52 -1.17 -15.16
N VAL A 215 24.90 -0.69 -14.09
CA VAL A 215 24.86 -1.43 -12.82
C VAL A 215 23.96 -2.65 -12.97
N LYS A 216 24.47 -3.80 -12.51
CA LYS A 216 23.67 -5.02 -12.38
C LYS A 216 22.95 -4.98 -11.04
N PRO A 217 21.62 -4.94 -10.99
CA PRO A 217 20.90 -4.88 -9.74
C PRO A 217 21.01 -6.19 -8.95
N ASP A 218 20.99 -6.06 -7.65
CA ASP A 218 20.92 -7.21 -6.75
C ASP A 218 19.55 -7.88 -6.86
N THR A 219 19.54 -9.21 -6.92
CA THR A 219 18.32 -10.02 -7.03
C THR A 219 17.98 -10.71 -5.72
N THR A 220 18.97 -10.92 -4.86
CA THR A 220 18.87 -11.61 -3.59
C THR A 220 19.89 -11.03 -2.61
N TYR A 221 19.64 -11.21 -1.33
CA TYR A 221 20.59 -10.91 -0.24
C TYR A 221 20.66 -12.11 0.71
N ASN A 222 21.81 -12.35 1.30
CA ASN A 222 21.96 -13.39 2.31
C ASN A 222 21.62 -12.83 3.70
N TRP A 223 20.44 -13.12 4.19
CA TRP A 223 19.91 -12.57 5.43
C TRP A 223 20.53 -13.15 6.70
N ASN A 224 21.28 -14.28 6.62
CA ASN A 224 21.95 -14.93 7.75
C ASN A 224 21.07 -15.14 9.00
N GLY A 225 19.75 -15.31 8.80
CA GLY A 225 18.79 -15.51 9.88
C GLY A 225 18.15 -14.22 10.44
N LEU A 226 18.34 -13.07 9.76
CA LEU A 226 17.64 -11.81 10.00
C LEU A 226 16.17 -11.88 9.55
#